data_0391740e0aaf91bc5e8c221a07272eda
#
_entry.id   0391740e0aaf91bc5e8c221a07272eda
#
_cell.length_a   1.000
_cell.length_b   1.000
_cell.length_c   1.000
_cell.angle_alpha   90.00
_cell.angle_beta   90.00
_cell.angle_gamma   90.00
#
_symmetry.space_group_name_H-M   'P 1'
#
loop_
_entity.id
_entity.type
_entity.pdbx_description
1 polymer ?
#
loop_
_entity_poly.entity_id
_entity_poly.type
_entity_poly.pdbx_seq_one_letter_code
_entity_poly.pdbx_strand_id
1 'polypeptide(L)'
;LIVFAVPATHLNANIAGTLSGGVTFANLGQMHVGGDYAFTDTSKVFANISNKSSMAGLPNYWSSVSLADGTLGQITNAASGNGALITVDGKFASDLSLGLTPSGGIGGGASDQIGIALHELADAGDAIWLVYAQGGITESGDKLRNLNVVICNASGSICYDYFDGMPAGNSSAYLTMRDTDGNGTSDSIYVVFDPRFGGPVELFKIQPIVAHNAEHTDGEYVSAGALDNIIADQMAKQGFTGRHAIELLPVLFRGTNLETMANELYGRMEHYNTYRDSAPLSRFSRLFQAREIEQVAGSVILNEHTSARSFEDHMLDEFIWNRNRNLKKAWVDAEYGMLFQKVSDGKHADGNRFNITGGFDWQHTNTLILGLAGRVSHTSTDVSDAINLGYTTENPFIAGHVDAKVANTNIGLGGYLMQTLGEKTRAYGNVFLDLHVFDITRHQTFVNGTIDGSGTAFALNTEWGLLHDWLNQYIVGNMYARAGYNFGFSVTEKVGGHDYMKMKSDGYLSFTPGYSLTAQKRIYPSVWFQVRPYATIGVEYDVLGAPDNAKYKFATAKKFTSYDIDIDPLWANIGGGVEMLSVTGFQVGLDYRYQYNQDIQLHNIKVSGSYRF
;
A
#
# COMPACT_ATOMS: atom_id res chain seq x y z
N LEU A 1 27.80 -6.52 -37.51
CA LEU A 1 27.36 -5.49 -36.57
C LEU A 1 28.21 -4.24 -36.77
N ILE A 2 27.62 -3.17 -37.26
CA ILE A 2 28.29 -1.88 -37.34
C ILE A 2 27.81 -1.03 -36.17
N VAL A 3 28.69 -0.70 -35.25
CA VAL A 3 28.39 0.14 -34.07
C VAL A 3 28.97 1.54 -34.30
N PHE A 4 28.12 2.55 -34.38
CA PHE A 4 28.53 3.94 -34.41
C PHE A 4 28.45 4.56 -33.03
N ALA A 5 29.57 4.87 -32.42
CA ALA A 5 29.70 5.36 -31.05
C ALA A 5 29.99 6.86 -30.97
N VAL A 6 29.46 7.71 -31.88
CA VAL A 6 29.77 9.13 -31.86
C VAL A 6 28.48 9.97 -31.81
N PRO A 7 28.35 10.89 -30.84
CA PRO A 7 27.19 11.78 -30.78
C PRO A 7 27.23 12.74 -32.00
N ALA A 8 26.07 12.94 -32.60
CA ALA A 8 25.81 13.94 -33.66
C ALA A 8 26.54 13.73 -34.99
N THR A 9 26.77 12.52 -35.44
CA THR A 9 27.28 12.28 -36.80
C THR A 9 26.19 11.75 -37.72
N HIS A 10 25.97 12.46 -38.84
CA HIS A 10 25.21 11.91 -39.95
C HIS A 10 26.04 10.82 -40.62
N LEU A 11 25.51 9.62 -40.73
CA LEU A 11 26.09 8.62 -41.58
C LEU A 11 25.59 8.84 -43.01
N ASN A 12 26.40 9.46 -43.83
CA ASN A 12 26.18 9.55 -45.27
C ASN A 12 26.76 8.29 -45.92
N ALA A 13 25.96 7.27 -46.06
CA ALA A 13 26.34 6.09 -46.84
C ALA A 13 25.75 6.21 -48.25
N ASN A 14 26.59 6.51 -49.23
CA ASN A 14 26.24 6.54 -50.64
C ASN A 14 26.23 5.09 -51.18
N ILE A 15 25.39 4.25 -50.63
CA ILE A 15 25.30 2.81 -50.96
C ILE A 15 23.87 2.55 -51.37
N ALA A 16 23.67 2.30 -52.68
CA ALA A 16 22.53 1.53 -53.15
C ALA A 16 22.79 0.06 -52.74
N GLY A 17 22.06 -0.46 -51.78
CA GLY A 17 22.30 -1.82 -51.32
C GLY A 17 21.34 -2.33 -50.28
N THR A 18 21.34 -3.63 -50.12
CA THR A 18 20.67 -4.34 -49.05
C THR A 18 21.58 -4.37 -47.83
N LEU A 19 21.12 -3.87 -46.70
CA LEU A 19 21.86 -4.00 -45.46
C LEU A 19 21.52 -5.39 -44.85
N SER A 20 22.48 -6.29 -44.89
CA SER A 20 22.44 -7.53 -44.10
C SER A 20 23.27 -7.35 -42.86
N GLY A 21 22.62 -7.22 -41.70
CA GLY A 21 23.30 -7.02 -40.41
C GLY A 21 22.63 -5.98 -39.53
N GLY A 22 23.07 -5.85 -38.27
CA GLY A 22 22.53 -4.89 -37.32
C GLY A 22 23.24 -3.55 -37.34
N VAL A 23 22.47 -2.46 -37.31
CA VAL A 23 22.98 -1.10 -37.08
C VAL A 23 22.46 -0.59 -35.77
N THR A 24 23.38 -0.07 -34.95
CA THR A 24 23.02 0.55 -33.65
C THR A 24 23.34 2.03 -33.70
N PHE A 25 22.34 2.86 -33.48
CA PHE A 25 22.51 4.29 -33.30
C PHE A 25 22.67 4.60 -31.82
N ALA A 26 23.82 5.11 -31.42
CA ALA A 26 24.03 5.61 -30.08
C ALA A 26 23.73 7.12 -30.06
N ASN A 27 22.87 7.54 -29.13
CA ASN A 27 22.60 8.94 -28.82
C ASN A 27 22.36 9.84 -30.02
N LEU A 28 21.11 9.93 -30.50
CA LEU A 28 20.68 10.91 -31.51
C LEU A 28 21.23 10.70 -32.94
N GLY A 29 21.77 9.55 -33.24
CA GLY A 29 22.21 9.21 -34.58
C GLY A 29 21.05 9.12 -35.56
N GLN A 30 21.24 9.69 -36.77
CA GLN A 30 20.35 9.44 -37.90
C GLN A 30 21.11 8.70 -39.00
N MET A 31 20.41 7.89 -39.76
CA MET A 31 20.95 7.22 -40.92
C MET A 31 20.45 7.90 -42.19
N HIS A 32 21.38 8.30 -43.05
CA HIS A 32 21.08 8.79 -44.38
C HIS A 32 21.61 7.80 -45.42
N VAL A 33 20.73 7.41 -46.34
CA VAL A 33 21.04 6.46 -47.41
C VAL A 33 20.86 7.18 -48.76
N GLY A 34 21.95 7.36 -49.50
CA GLY A 34 21.97 8.10 -50.78
C GLY A 34 21.47 7.28 -52.00
N GLY A 35 20.56 6.37 -51.81
CA GLY A 35 19.99 5.54 -52.90
C GLY A 35 18.81 4.71 -52.35
N ASP A 36 18.44 3.65 -53.05
CA ASP A 36 17.39 2.75 -52.58
C ASP A 36 17.84 1.94 -51.37
N TYR A 37 16.93 1.74 -50.44
CA TYR A 37 17.18 0.97 -49.24
C TYR A 37 16.10 -0.07 -49.02
N ALA A 38 16.50 -1.28 -48.67
CA ALA A 38 15.57 -2.37 -48.35
C ALA A 38 15.93 -3.02 -46.99
N PHE A 39 14.94 -3.22 -46.18
CA PHE A 39 15.01 -4.15 -45.05
C PHE A 39 14.87 -5.56 -45.60
N THR A 40 15.74 -6.45 -45.17
CA THR A 40 15.68 -7.90 -45.43
C THR A 40 15.43 -8.64 -44.14
N ASP A 41 15.11 -9.93 -44.23
CA ASP A 41 14.76 -10.84 -43.11
C ASP A 41 15.79 -10.86 -41.96
N THR A 42 16.95 -10.24 -42.10
CA THR A 42 18.02 -10.18 -41.10
C THR A 42 18.38 -8.77 -40.67
N SER A 43 17.67 -7.76 -41.17
CA SER A 43 17.98 -6.36 -40.85
C SER A 43 17.54 -6.00 -39.43
N LYS A 44 18.42 -5.38 -38.65
CA LYS A 44 18.12 -4.89 -37.31
C LYS A 44 18.63 -3.47 -37.15
N VAL A 45 17.76 -2.58 -36.71
CA VAL A 45 18.11 -1.19 -36.37
C VAL A 45 17.74 -0.94 -34.91
N PHE A 46 18.70 -0.42 -34.17
CA PHE A 46 18.46 0.00 -32.79
C PHE A 46 18.70 1.50 -32.66
N ALA A 47 17.70 2.21 -32.18
CA ALA A 47 17.74 3.65 -31.99
C ALA A 47 17.53 4.01 -30.52
N ASN A 48 18.45 4.82 -30.00
CA ASN A 48 18.33 5.39 -28.67
C ASN A 48 17.70 6.80 -28.80
N ILE A 49 16.44 6.92 -28.39
CA ILE A 49 15.64 8.14 -28.50
C ILE A 49 15.79 8.95 -27.23
N SER A 50 16.42 10.12 -27.32
CA SER A 50 16.61 11.01 -26.19
C SER A 50 15.35 11.83 -25.86
N ASN A 51 15.38 12.48 -24.69
CA ASN A 51 14.28 13.28 -24.17
C ASN A 51 13.87 14.41 -25.11
N LYS A 52 12.58 14.69 -25.20
CA LYS A 52 12.01 15.81 -25.95
C LYS A 52 12.63 17.16 -25.57
N SER A 53 12.94 17.36 -24.28
CA SER A 53 13.45 18.59 -23.70
C SER A 53 14.95 18.85 -23.98
N SER A 54 15.73 17.83 -24.32
CA SER A 54 17.18 17.95 -24.52
C SER A 54 17.58 18.28 -25.97
N MET A 55 16.63 18.56 -26.85
CA MET A 55 16.79 18.55 -28.29
C MET A 55 16.94 19.93 -28.94
N ALA A 56 17.20 21.00 -28.20
CA ALA A 56 17.41 22.31 -28.79
C ALA A 56 18.62 22.30 -29.76
N GLY A 57 18.33 22.28 -31.06
CA GLY A 57 19.34 22.36 -32.14
C GLY A 57 19.75 21.04 -32.79
N LEU A 58 19.11 19.90 -32.45
CA LEU A 58 19.36 18.61 -33.10
C LEU A 58 18.18 18.18 -33.99
N PRO A 59 18.39 17.25 -34.96
CA PRO A 59 17.30 16.73 -35.77
C PRO A 59 16.22 16.10 -34.86
N ASN A 60 15.01 16.60 -35.01
CA ASN A 60 13.92 16.21 -34.11
C ASN A 60 13.02 15.21 -34.82
N TYR A 61 13.14 13.93 -34.48
CA TYR A 61 12.24 12.87 -34.97
C TYR A 61 10.96 12.76 -34.14
N TRP A 62 10.83 13.54 -33.07
CA TRP A 62 9.56 13.68 -32.37
C TRP A 62 8.60 14.54 -33.20
N SER A 63 7.39 14.03 -33.30
CA SER A 63 6.28 14.65 -33.99
C SER A 63 5.05 14.58 -33.12
N SER A 64 4.02 15.32 -33.45
CA SER A 64 2.74 15.24 -32.78
C SER A 64 1.62 14.92 -33.76
N VAL A 65 0.64 14.15 -33.31
CA VAL A 65 -0.58 13.82 -34.04
C VAL A 65 -1.78 14.41 -33.34
N SER A 66 -2.65 15.08 -34.07
CA SER A 66 -3.90 15.63 -33.55
C SER A 66 -5.08 14.70 -33.87
N LEU A 67 -6.13 14.79 -33.05
CA LEU A 67 -7.44 14.19 -33.37
C LEU A 67 -8.25 15.23 -34.15
N ALA A 68 -8.75 14.85 -35.33
CA ALA A 68 -9.73 15.60 -36.06
C ALA A 68 -10.99 14.73 -36.20
N ASP A 69 -12.11 15.16 -35.61
CA ASP A 69 -13.42 14.50 -35.69
C ASP A 69 -13.41 12.99 -35.34
N GLY A 70 -12.61 12.61 -34.32
CA GLY A 70 -12.49 11.22 -33.90
C GLY A 70 -11.60 10.35 -34.79
N THR A 71 -11.08 10.89 -35.86
CA THR A 71 -10.06 10.24 -36.72
C THR A 71 -8.68 10.84 -36.43
N LEU A 72 -7.64 10.03 -36.64
CA LEU A 72 -6.27 10.52 -36.52
C LEU A 72 -6.01 11.58 -37.58
N GLY A 73 -5.73 12.80 -37.11
CA GLY A 73 -5.45 13.95 -37.93
C GLY A 73 -4.06 13.93 -38.57
N GLN A 74 -3.63 15.09 -39.01
CA GLN A 74 -2.31 15.25 -39.60
C GLN A 74 -1.22 15.08 -38.53
N ILE A 75 -0.12 14.44 -38.90
CA ILE A 75 1.09 14.42 -38.09
C ILE A 75 1.83 15.74 -38.37
N THR A 76 2.08 16.49 -37.32
CA THR A 76 2.81 17.75 -37.39
C THR A 76 4.24 17.50 -36.97
N ASN A 77 5.17 17.66 -37.88
CA ASN A 77 6.59 17.59 -37.56
C ASN A 77 7.04 18.84 -36.81
N ALA A 78 7.76 18.67 -35.72
CA ALA A 78 8.15 19.76 -34.83
C ALA A 78 9.22 20.70 -35.39
N ALA A 79 9.83 20.41 -36.54
CA ALA A 79 10.79 21.28 -37.22
C ALA A 79 10.77 21.05 -38.74
N SER A 80 10.91 22.11 -39.49
CA SER A 80 11.10 22.08 -40.93
C SER A 80 12.42 21.42 -41.29
N GLY A 81 12.36 20.16 -41.72
CA GLY A 81 13.49 19.49 -42.37
C GLY A 81 13.95 18.21 -41.63
N ASN A 82 14.03 17.15 -42.37
CA ASN A 82 14.78 15.91 -42.20
C ASN A 82 14.90 15.37 -40.74
N GLY A 83 13.77 15.19 -40.09
CA GLY A 83 13.74 14.69 -38.74
C GLY A 83 13.58 13.16 -38.59
N ALA A 84 13.50 12.42 -39.70
CA ALA A 84 13.36 10.97 -39.65
C ALA A 84 14.65 10.30 -39.14
N LEU A 85 14.46 9.18 -38.39
CA LEU A 85 15.57 8.37 -37.91
C LEU A 85 16.39 7.78 -39.06
N ILE A 86 15.71 7.35 -40.13
CA ILE A 86 16.28 6.83 -41.34
C ILE A 86 15.79 7.70 -42.52
N THR A 87 16.70 8.33 -43.26
CA THR A 87 16.39 9.09 -44.46
C THR A 87 16.96 8.39 -45.67
N VAL A 88 16.15 8.19 -46.69
CA VAL A 88 16.49 7.47 -47.92
C VAL A 88 16.22 8.39 -49.10
N ASP A 89 17.26 8.68 -49.94
CA ASP A 89 17.11 9.52 -51.14
C ASP A 89 16.33 8.78 -52.25
N GLY A 90 16.44 7.47 -52.28
CA GLY A 90 15.72 6.60 -53.21
C GLY A 90 14.45 6.04 -52.61
N LYS A 91 14.11 4.85 -53.05
CA LYS A 91 12.95 4.09 -52.57
C LYS A 91 13.29 3.29 -51.33
N PHE A 92 12.35 3.26 -50.37
CA PHE A 92 12.41 2.35 -49.24
C PHE A 92 11.51 1.15 -49.52
N ALA A 93 12.06 -0.06 -49.38
CA ALA A 93 11.34 -1.30 -49.50
C ALA A 93 11.50 -2.15 -48.26
N SER A 94 10.40 -2.72 -47.79
CA SER A 94 10.42 -3.73 -46.74
C SER A 94 9.91 -5.02 -47.32
N ASP A 95 10.81 -5.98 -47.54
CA ASP A 95 10.46 -7.31 -48.09
C ASP A 95 10.28 -8.33 -46.97
N LEU A 96 9.19 -8.19 -46.25
CA LEU A 96 8.90 -8.99 -45.06
C LEU A 96 7.84 -10.00 -45.41
N SER A 97 8.25 -11.20 -45.73
CA SER A 97 7.36 -12.30 -46.15
C SER A 97 7.03 -13.31 -45.05
N LEU A 98 7.44 -13.12 -43.81
CA LEU A 98 7.42 -14.18 -42.80
C LEU A 98 6.69 -13.84 -41.53
N GLY A 99 5.95 -14.82 -41.03
CA GLY A 99 5.16 -14.77 -39.83
C GLY A 99 6.01 -14.63 -38.57
N LEU A 100 5.50 -13.82 -37.70
CA LEU A 100 6.06 -13.48 -36.42
C LEU A 100 6.04 -14.67 -35.44
N THR A 101 7.15 -14.95 -34.84
CA THR A 101 7.17 -15.60 -33.52
C THR A 101 7.77 -14.63 -32.52
N PRO A 102 6.99 -14.12 -31.57
CA PRO A 102 7.51 -13.25 -30.55
C PRO A 102 8.32 -14.08 -29.57
N SER A 103 9.62 -13.96 -29.59
CA SER A 103 10.41 -14.41 -28.44
C SER A 103 11.78 -13.77 -28.43
N GLY A 104 11.89 -12.81 -27.54
CA GLY A 104 13.15 -12.44 -26.92
C GLY A 104 14.05 -11.51 -27.71
N GLY A 105 14.05 -10.25 -27.31
CA GLY A 105 15.08 -9.23 -27.49
C GLY A 105 15.80 -9.12 -28.85
N ILE A 106 16.41 -7.99 -29.09
CA ILE A 106 17.32 -7.83 -30.24
C ILE A 106 18.40 -8.90 -30.15
N GLY A 107 18.22 -9.99 -30.88
CA GLY A 107 19.16 -11.13 -30.84
C GLY A 107 18.55 -12.51 -31.02
N GLY A 108 17.26 -12.68 -30.83
CA GLY A 108 16.58 -13.98 -30.94
C GLY A 108 15.57 -14.01 -32.09
N GLY A 109 15.83 -14.83 -33.11
CA GLY A 109 14.83 -15.20 -34.11
C GLY A 109 14.63 -14.23 -35.26
N ALA A 110 14.33 -14.77 -36.39
CA ALA A 110 14.27 -14.17 -37.70
C ALA A 110 13.08 -13.22 -37.88
N SER A 111 13.28 -11.93 -37.68
CA SER A 111 12.43 -10.88 -38.23
C SER A 111 13.20 -9.56 -38.21
N ASP A 112 12.92 -8.74 -39.21
CA ASP A 112 13.45 -7.38 -39.24
C ASP A 112 12.93 -6.59 -38.04
N GLN A 113 13.83 -5.96 -37.29
CA GLN A 113 13.47 -5.27 -36.06
C GLN A 113 14.02 -3.86 -36.04
N ILE A 114 13.18 -2.91 -35.63
CA ILE A 114 13.60 -1.58 -35.21
C ILE A 114 13.43 -1.53 -33.70
N GLY A 115 14.55 -1.50 -32.99
CA GLY A 115 14.57 -1.32 -31.55
C GLY A 115 14.62 0.15 -31.18
N ILE A 116 13.66 0.63 -30.39
CA ILE A 116 13.61 2.00 -29.90
C ILE A 116 13.79 2.00 -28.39
N ALA A 117 14.90 2.57 -27.93
CA ALA A 117 15.09 2.84 -26.51
C ALA A 117 14.56 4.23 -26.18
N LEU A 118 13.54 4.31 -25.34
CA LEU A 118 12.97 5.57 -24.89
C LEU A 118 13.58 5.99 -23.55
N HIS A 119 14.08 7.21 -23.46
CA HIS A 119 14.61 7.80 -22.23
C HIS A 119 13.56 8.53 -21.40
N GLU A 120 12.41 8.85 -21.99
CA GLU A 120 11.24 9.39 -21.31
C GLU A 120 9.97 8.77 -21.86
N LEU A 121 8.88 8.89 -21.11
CA LEU A 121 7.58 8.40 -21.54
C LEU A 121 7.07 9.22 -22.73
N ALA A 122 6.61 8.53 -23.77
CA ALA A 122 5.89 9.17 -24.86
C ALA A 122 4.47 9.52 -24.38
N ASP A 123 3.99 10.72 -24.70
CA ASP A 123 2.64 11.15 -24.37
C ASP A 123 1.62 10.72 -25.45
N ALA A 124 0.35 10.63 -25.07
CA ALA A 124 -0.71 10.45 -26.05
C ALA A 124 -0.71 11.60 -27.04
N GLY A 125 -0.70 11.28 -28.34
CA GLY A 125 -0.52 12.25 -29.40
C GLY A 125 0.91 12.50 -29.83
N ASP A 126 1.91 11.86 -29.20
CA ASP A 126 3.27 11.85 -29.72
C ASP A 126 3.38 10.93 -30.92
N ALA A 127 4.36 11.20 -31.77
CA ALA A 127 4.78 10.31 -32.83
C ALA A 127 6.30 10.36 -32.99
N ILE A 128 6.89 9.26 -33.45
CA ILE A 128 8.30 9.17 -33.79
C ILE A 128 8.40 8.92 -35.28
N TRP A 129 9.09 9.80 -35.97
CA TRP A 129 9.35 9.67 -37.41
C TRP A 129 10.48 8.69 -37.65
N LEU A 130 10.14 7.45 -38.03
CA LEU A 130 11.11 6.39 -38.23
C LEU A 130 11.85 6.47 -39.55
N VAL A 131 11.09 6.52 -40.64
CA VAL A 131 11.64 6.48 -42.00
C VAL A 131 11.08 7.61 -42.84
N TYR A 132 11.95 8.27 -43.62
CA TYR A 132 11.60 9.15 -44.71
C TYR A 132 12.29 8.65 -45.97
N ALA A 133 11.56 8.43 -47.06
CA ALA A 133 12.08 7.96 -48.33
C ALA A 133 11.63 8.89 -49.45
N GLN A 134 12.54 9.71 -49.97
CA GLN A 134 12.25 10.69 -51.02
C GLN A 134 11.71 10.04 -52.31
N GLY A 135 12.13 8.81 -52.61
CA GLY A 135 11.65 8.02 -53.76
C GLY A 135 10.38 7.23 -53.47
N GLY A 136 9.80 7.43 -52.27
CA GLY A 136 8.60 6.74 -51.81
C GLY A 136 8.86 5.38 -51.17
N ILE A 137 7.82 4.87 -50.52
CA ILE A 137 7.82 3.56 -49.83
C ILE A 137 7.08 2.57 -50.71
N THR A 138 7.80 1.54 -51.12
CA THR A 138 7.21 0.45 -51.88
C THR A 138 6.69 -0.64 -50.95
N GLU A 139 5.39 -0.80 -50.90
CA GLU A 139 4.75 -1.85 -50.12
C GLU A 139 4.04 -2.84 -51.03
N SER A 140 4.21 -4.12 -50.78
CA SER A 140 3.40 -5.16 -51.38
C SER A 140 2.50 -5.80 -50.33
N GLY A 141 1.26 -5.28 -50.22
CA GLY A 141 0.28 -5.81 -49.27
C GLY A 141 0.61 -5.50 -47.82
N ASP A 142 -0.15 -6.00 -46.85
CA ASP A 142 -0.10 -5.73 -45.38
C ASP A 142 1.30 -5.77 -44.69
N LYS A 143 2.36 -5.42 -45.37
CA LYS A 143 3.76 -5.64 -44.98
C LYS A 143 4.27 -4.72 -43.85
N LEU A 144 3.66 -3.56 -43.64
CA LEU A 144 3.99 -2.75 -42.46
C LEU A 144 3.66 -3.46 -41.16
N ARG A 145 2.73 -4.40 -41.17
CA ARG A 145 2.43 -5.27 -40.02
C ARG A 145 3.58 -6.21 -39.68
N ASN A 146 4.50 -6.41 -40.61
CA ASN A 146 5.64 -7.29 -40.42
C ASN A 146 6.90 -6.54 -39.98
N LEU A 147 6.90 -5.19 -40.02
CA LEU A 147 7.98 -4.41 -39.46
C LEU A 147 7.84 -4.41 -37.94
N ASN A 148 8.67 -5.16 -37.28
CA ASN A 148 8.62 -5.33 -35.84
C ASN A 148 9.36 -4.20 -35.13
N VAL A 149 8.61 -3.34 -34.43
CA VAL A 149 9.18 -2.27 -33.59
C VAL A 149 9.17 -2.74 -32.15
N VAL A 150 10.34 -2.87 -31.56
CA VAL A 150 10.51 -3.24 -30.15
C VAL A 150 10.89 -2.01 -29.35
N ILE A 151 10.25 -1.84 -28.20
CA ILE A 151 10.61 -0.78 -27.25
C ILE A 151 11.60 -1.36 -26.23
N CYS A 152 12.71 -0.69 -26.06
CA CYS A 152 13.81 -1.15 -25.22
C CYS A 152 14.06 -0.20 -24.03
N ASN A 153 14.70 -0.71 -22.99
CA ASN A 153 15.30 0.14 -21.97
C ASN A 153 16.50 0.93 -22.55
N ALA A 154 16.96 1.95 -21.83
CA ALA A 154 18.03 2.83 -22.29
C ALA A 154 19.35 2.11 -22.67
N SER A 155 19.63 0.95 -22.09
CA SER A 155 20.79 0.13 -22.41
C SER A 155 20.59 -0.82 -23.59
N GLY A 156 19.36 -0.96 -24.09
CA GLY A 156 19.02 -1.96 -25.11
C GLY A 156 19.10 -3.41 -24.63
N SER A 157 19.27 -3.63 -23.35
CA SER A 157 19.44 -4.96 -22.78
C SER A 157 18.12 -5.72 -22.60
N ILE A 158 17.02 -5.00 -22.49
CA ILE A 158 15.67 -5.54 -22.37
C ILE A 158 14.81 -4.86 -23.40
N CYS A 159 14.23 -5.63 -24.33
CA CYS A 159 13.36 -5.14 -25.39
C CYS A 159 12.09 -5.97 -25.44
N TYR A 160 11.00 -5.35 -25.85
CA TYR A 160 9.70 -5.97 -26.01
C TYR A 160 9.10 -5.68 -27.37
N ASP A 161 8.47 -6.67 -27.94
CA ASP A 161 7.69 -6.55 -29.17
C ASP A 161 6.43 -5.75 -28.87
N TYR A 162 6.36 -4.57 -29.46
CA TYR A 162 5.30 -3.61 -29.11
C TYR A 162 4.10 -3.66 -30.04
N PHE A 163 4.29 -4.22 -31.23
CA PHE A 163 3.34 -4.12 -32.32
C PHE A 163 2.96 -5.46 -32.93
N ASP A 164 3.06 -6.53 -32.18
CA ASP A 164 2.70 -7.86 -32.69
C ASP A 164 1.21 -7.93 -33.01
N GLY A 165 0.91 -7.77 -34.31
CA GLY A 165 -0.35 -8.17 -34.92
C GLY A 165 -1.66 -7.60 -34.37
N MET A 166 -1.63 -6.65 -33.47
CA MET A 166 -2.84 -6.07 -32.87
C MET A 166 -3.60 -5.21 -33.87
N PRO A 167 -4.90 -5.45 -34.08
CA PRO A 167 -5.73 -4.60 -34.94
C PRO A 167 -5.66 -3.15 -34.44
N ALA A 168 -5.61 -2.21 -35.36
CA ALA A 168 -5.74 -0.78 -35.07
C ALA A 168 -6.96 -0.57 -34.16
N GLY A 169 -6.72 -0.20 -32.90
CA GLY A 169 -7.76 -0.01 -31.89
C GLY A 169 -7.48 -0.62 -30.52
N ASN A 170 -6.59 -1.61 -30.41
CA ASN A 170 -6.25 -2.25 -29.15
C ASN A 170 -4.85 -1.91 -28.62
N SER A 171 -4.00 -1.27 -29.42
CA SER A 171 -2.68 -0.83 -28.99
C SER A 171 -2.64 0.70 -28.84
N SER A 172 -1.99 1.16 -27.79
CA SER A 172 -1.78 2.59 -27.57
C SER A 172 -0.76 3.22 -28.51
N ALA A 173 -0.11 2.41 -29.31
CA ALA A 173 0.81 2.84 -30.35
C ALA A 173 0.70 1.95 -31.57
N TYR A 174 0.99 2.48 -32.76
CA TYR A 174 0.94 1.73 -34.02
C TYR A 174 1.85 2.38 -35.05
N LEU A 175 2.21 1.59 -36.07
CA LEU A 175 2.89 2.10 -37.26
C LEU A 175 1.87 2.66 -38.24
N THR A 176 2.21 3.78 -38.86
CA THR A 176 1.42 4.36 -39.95
C THR A 176 2.33 4.90 -41.04
N MET A 177 1.89 4.73 -42.28
CA MET A 177 2.50 5.38 -43.44
C MET A 177 1.79 6.69 -43.74
N ARG A 178 2.53 7.65 -44.22
CA ARG A 178 2.02 8.95 -44.66
C ARG A 178 2.68 9.37 -45.96
N ASP A 179 1.92 10.06 -46.75
CA ASP A 179 2.37 10.85 -47.90
C ASP A 179 2.54 12.30 -47.37
N THR A 180 3.78 12.72 -47.14
CA THR A 180 4.07 14.02 -46.52
C THR A 180 4.29 15.12 -47.57
N ASP A 181 4.57 14.76 -48.83
CA ASP A 181 4.76 15.68 -49.96
C ASP A 181 3.52 15.83 -50.85
N GLY A 182 2.49 15.03 -50.64
CA GLY A 182 1.22 15.11 -51.35
C GLY A 182 1.25 14.55 -52.78
N ASN A 183 2.24 13.73 -53.12
CA ASN A 183 2.40 13.17 -54.47
C ASN A 183 1.55 11.89 -54.73
N GLY A 184 0.83 11.42 -53.72
CA GLY A 184 0.00 10.21 -53.79
C GLY A 184 0.74 8.92 -53.46
N THR A 185 2.00 8.99 -53.11
CA THR A 185 2.81 7.84 -52.67
C THR A 185 3.29 8.08 -51.25
N SER A 186 3.10 7.08 -50.38
CA SER A 186 3.63 7.20 -49.02
C SER A 186 5.14 7.29 -49.02
N ASP A 187 5.67 8.27 -48.28
CA ASP A 187 7.09 8.57 -48.20
C ASP A 187 7.63 8.47 -46.76
N SER A 188 6.76 8.33 -45.79
CA SER A 188 7.09 8.37 -44.36
C SER A 188 6.45 7.28 -43.54
N ILE A 189 7.21 6.74 -42.58
CA ILE A 189 6.75 5.78 -41.56
C ILE A 189 6.89 6.40 -40.18
N TYR A 190 5.82 6.36 -39.41
CA TYR A 190 5.76 6.84 -38.04
C TYR A 190 5.34 5.76 -37.08
N VAL A 191 5.89 5.77 -35.86
CA VAL A 191 5.27 5.19 -34.66
C VAL A 191 4.40 6.26 -34.05
N VAL A 192 3.11 6.04 -33.95
CA VAL A 192 2.12 6.96 -33.40
C VAL A 192 1.64 6.46 -32.06
N PHE A 193 1.71 7.29 -31.04
CA PHE A 193 1.12 7.06 -29.73
C PHE A 193 -0.29 7.66 -29.73
N ASP A 194 -1.29 6.78 -29.84
CA ASP A 194 -2.66 7.16 -30.21
C ASP A 194 -3.33 8.04 -29.13
N PRO A 195 -3.69 9.29 -29.47
CA PRO A 195 -4.30 10.21 -28.51
C PRO A 195 -5.73 9.80 -28.07
N ARG A 196 -6.38 8.84 -28.74
CA ARG A 196 -7.72 8.35 -28.37
C ARG A 196 -7.72 7.55 -27.10
N PHE A 197 -6.59 7.02 -26.66
CA PHE A 197 -6.46 6.14 -25.50
C PHE A 197 -6.00 6.82 -24.22
N GLY A 198 -6.08 8.14 -24.13
CA GLY A 198 -5.69 8.89 -22.96
C GLY A 198 -4.18 9.00 -22.79
N GLY A 199 -3.74 9.60 -21.69
CA GLY A 199 -2.32 9.78 -21.39
C GLY A 199 -1.58 8.47 -21.21
N PRO A 200 -0.31 8.40 -21.57
CA PRO A 200 0.52 7.19 -21.45
C PRO A 200 0.60 6.67 -20.03
N VAL A 201 0.48 7.57 -19.07
CA VAL A 201 0.61 7.26 -17.64
C VAL A 201 -0.56 6.41 -17.15
N GLU A 202 -1.77 6.59 -17.69
CA GLU A 202 -2.97 5.84 -17.28
C GLU A 202 -2.95 4.39 -17.75
N LEU A 203 -2.30 4.11 -18.88
CA LEU A 203 -2.18 2.74 -19.39
C LEU A 203 -1.24 1.84 -18.57
N PHE A 204 -0.36 2.45 -17.78
CA PHE A 204 0.58 1.75 -16.92
C PHE A 204 0.14 1.65 -15.47
N LYS A 205 -0.99 2.26 -15.15
CA LYS A 205 -1.49 2.32 -13.79
C LYS A 205 -2.69 1.40 -13.62
N ILE A 206 -2.59 0.53 -12.64
CA ILE A 206 -3.67 -0.36 -12.20
C ILE A 206 -4.75 0.45 -11.49
N GLN A 207 -4.34 1.46 -10.71
CA GLN A 207 -5.24 2.26 -9.89
C GLN A 207 -6.38 2.94 -10.68
N PRO A 208 -6.13 3.63 -11.82
CA PRO A 208 -7.20 4.17 -12.64
C PRO A 208 -8.12 3.09 -13.23
N ILE A 209 -7.58 1.92 -13.56
CA ILE A 209 -8.35 0.80 -14.09
C ILE A 209 -9.30 0.24 -13.02
N VAL A 210 -8.81 0.08 -11.81
CA VAL A 210 -9.61 -0.34 -10.65
C VAL A 210 -10.71 0.67 -10.35
N ALA A 211 -10.44 1.97 -10.46
CA ALA A 211 -11.43 3.02 -10.27
C ALA A 211 -12.63 2.97 -11.26
N HIS A 212 -12.47 2.32 -12.42
CA HIS A 212 -13.56 2.11 -13.37
C HIS A 212 -14.44 0.90 -13.03
N ASN A 213 -14.08 0.10 -12.04
CA ASN A 213 -14.92 -0.99 -11.55
C ASN A 213 -15.92 -0.46 -10.52
N ALA A 214 -17.22 -0.57 -10.80
CA ALA A 214 -18.27 -0.14 -9.89
C ALA A 214 -18.33 -0.94 -8.57
N GLU A 215 -17.66 -2.11 -8.52
CA GLU A 215 -17.63 -2.98 -7.36
C GLU A 215 -16.34 -2.84 -6.52
N HIS A 216 -15.43 -1.94 -6.91
CA HIS A 216 -14.18 -1.78 -6.14
C HIS A 216 -14.43 -1.11 -4.79
N THR A 217 -13.58 -1.44 -3.83
CA THR A 217 -13.53 -0.81 -2.51
C THR A 217 -12.39 0.19 -2.43
N ASP A 218 -12.43 1.08 -1.44
CA ASP A 218 -11.34 2.03 -1.21
C ASP A 218 -10.01 1.31 -0.94
N GLY A 219 -10.06 0.18 -0.22
CA GLY A 219 -8.88 -0.65 0.02
C GLY A 219 -8.27 -1.23 -1.26
N GLU A 220 -9.09 -1.71 -2.20
CA GLU A 220 -8.62 -2.20 -3.51
C GLU A 220 -7.99 -1.08 -4.33
N TYR A 221 -8.57 0.13 -4.32
CA TYR A 221 -8.04 1.30 -5.01
C TYR A 221 -6.68 1.74 -4.46
N VAL A 222 -6.54 1.81 -3.14
CA VAL A 222 -5.27 2.16 -2.47
C VAL A 222 -4.19 1.11 -2.77
N SER A 223 -4.55 -0.18 -2.74
CA SER A 223 -3.62 -1.28 -3.02
C SER A 223 -3.15 -1.29 -4.47
N ALA A 224 -4.03 -0.96 -5.42
CA ALA A 224 -3.67 -0.77 -6.82
C ALA A 224 -2.62 0.34 -6.98
N GLY A 225 -2.75 1.45 -6.25
CA GLY A 225 -1.75 2.52 -6.22
C GLY A 225 -0.40 2.09 -5.63
N ALA A 226 -0.40 1.20 -4.63
CA ALA A 226 0.83 0.65 -4.09
C ALA A 226 1.54 -0.28 -5.10
N LEU A 227 0.79 -1.08 -5.84
CA LEU A 227 1.32 -1.90 -6.94
C LEU A 227 1.90 -1.02 -8.06
N ASP A 228 1.23 0.05 -8.45
CA ASP A 228 1.73 1.01 -9.44
C ASP A 228 3.07 1.61 -9.01
N ASN A 229 3.26 1.89 -7.72
CA ASN A 229 4.53 2.40 -7.21
C ASN A 229 5.67 1.37 -7.33
N ILE A 230 5.39 0.07 -7.14
CA ILE A 230 6.37 -1.00 -7.37
C ILE A 230 6.78 -1.02 -8.84
N ILE A 231 5.81 -1.03 -9.74
CA ILE A 231 6.03 -1.12 -11.19
C ILE A 231 6.89 0.06 -11.62
N ALA A 232 6.52 1.27 -11.24
CA ALA A 232 7.26 2.49 -11.59
C ALA A 232 8.71 2.47 -11.08
N ASP A 233 8.94 1.98 -9.85
CA ASP A 233 10.29 1.91 -9.28
C ASP A 233 11.15 0.84 -9.98
N GLN A 234 10.59 -0.31 -10.32
CA GLN A 234 11.32 -1.36 -11.05
C GLN A 234 11.67 -0.91 -12.46
N MET A 235 10.75 -0.25 -13.16
CA MET A 235 11.02 0.34 -14.47
C MET A 235 12.17 1.35 -14.41
N ALA A 236 12.16 2.25 -13.42
CA ALA A 236 13.21 3.24 -13.24
C ALA A 236 14.58 2.58 -12.95
N LYS A 237 14.62 1.51 -12.14
CA LYS A 237 15.85 0.75 -11.83
C LYS A 237 16.43 0.06 -13.05
N GLN A 238 15.58 -0.45 -13.94
CA GLN A 238 16.00 -1.10 -15.17
C GLN A 238 16.32 -0.08 -16.30
N GLY A 239 16.14 1.21 -16.03
CA GLY A 239 16.34 2.26 -17.04
C GLY A 239 15.29 2.21 -18.16
N PHE A 240 14.11 1.66 -17.87
CA PHE A 240 13.01 1.55 -18.82
C PHE A 240 12.02 2.70 -18.63
N THR A 241 11.72 3.41 -19.70
CA THR A 241 10.81 4.56 -19.71
C THR A 241 9.64 4.39 -20.70
N GLY A 242 9.49 3.18 -21.24
CA GLY A 242 8.46 2.86 -22.22
C GLY A 242 7.05 2.67 -21.64
N ARG A 243 6.09 2.62 -22.53
CA ARG A 243 4.65 2.58 -22.26
C ARG A 243 4.12 1.28 -21.69
N HIS A 244 4.69 0.13 -22.01
CA HIS A 244 4.15 -1.18 -21.66
C HIS A 244 4.83 -1.81 -20.45
N ALA A 245 4.74 -1.14 -19.30
CA ALA A 245 5.21 -1.70 -18.03
C ALA A 245 4.63 -3.09 -17.73
N ILE A 246 3.41 -3.32 -18.18
CA ILE A 246 2.67 -4.55 -17.91
C ILE A 246 3.28 -5.74 -18.63
N GLU A 247 3.63 -5.59 -19.90
CA GLU A 247 4.31 -6.63 -20.70
C GLU A 247 5.71 -6.95 -20.16
N LEU A 248 6.28 -5.98 -19.43
CA LEU A 248 7.59 -6.14 -18.80
C LEU A 248 7.54 -6.75 -17.41
N LEU A 249 6.39 -6.81 -16.75
CA LEU A 249 6.28 -7.31 -15.37
C LEU A 249 6.93 -8.68 -15.18
N PRO A 250 6.68 -9.70 -16.02
CA PRO A 250 7.30 -11.00 -15.85
C PRO A 250 8.83 -10.95 -15.94
N VAL A 251 9.38 -10.04 -16.74
CA VAL A 251 10.82 -9.86 -16.91
C VAL A 251 11.43 -9.06 -15.76
N LEU A 252 10.74 -8.01 -15.33
CA LEU A 252 11.19 -7.13 -14.24
C LEU A 252 11.29 -7.87 -12.89
N PHE A 253 10.39 -8.83 -12.67
CA PHE A 253 10.32 -9.59 -11.43
C PHE A 253 10.91 -11.00 -11.52
N ARG A 254 11.51 -11.38 -12.67
CA ARG A 254 12.12 -12.71 -12.86
C ARG A 254 13.18 -13.01 -11.79
N GLY A 255 13.08 -14.18 -11.19
CA GLY A 255 14.00 -14.62 -10.13
C GLY A 255 13.76 -13.94 -8.79
N THR A 256 12.69 -13.19 -8.63
CA THR A 256 12.29 -12.60 -7.35
C THR A 256 11.15 -13.40 -6.70
N ASN A 257 10.90 -13.16 -5.42
CA ASN A 257 9.75 -13.70 -4.72
C ASN A 257 8.39 -13.13 -5.20
N LEU A 258 8.43 -12.14 -6.08
CA LEU A 258 7.27 -11.50 -6.69
C LEU A 258 7.02 -11.96 -8.14
N GLU A 259 7.82 -12.89 -8.66
CA GLU A 259 7.71 -13.35 -10.06
C GLU A 259 6.32 -13.96 -10.36
N THR A 260 5.82 -14.83 -9.48
CA THR A 260 4.48 -15.44 -9.67
C THR A 260 3.39 -14.38 -9.65
N MET A 261 3.49 -13.41 -8.75
CA MET A 261 2.57 -12.27 -8.69
C MET A 261 2.61 -11.45 -9.98
N ALA A 262 3.80 -11.19 -10.53
CA ALA A 262 3.98 -10.40 -11.73
C ALA A 262 3.37 -11.12 -12.97
N ASN A 263 3.55 -12.43 -13.07
CA ASN A 263 2.94 -13.24 -14.13
C ASN A 263 1.40 -13.21 -14.06
N GLU A 264 0.85 -13.33 -12.86
CA GLU A 264 -0.60 -13.27 -12.65
C GLU A 264 -1.16 -11.87 -12.93
N LEU A 265 -0.46 -10.83 -12.51
CA LEU A 265 -0.85 -9.46 -12.80
C LEU A 265 -0.82 -9.17 -14.31
N TYR A 266 0.21 -9.64 -14.99
CA TYR A 266 0.31 -9.55 -16.45
C TYR A 266 -0.90 -10.19 -17.15
N GLY A 267 -1.25 -11.43 -16.81
CA GLY A 267 -2.40 -12.11 -17.40
C GLY A 267 -3.73 -11.35 -17.19
N ARG A 268 -3.93 -10.73 -16.03
CA ARG A 268 -5.12 -9.91 -15.75
C ARG A 268 -5.14 -8.60 -16.52
N MET A 269 -3.99 -8.02 -16.75
CA MET A 269 -3.88 -6.81 -17.57
C MET A 269 -4.14 -7.12 -19.05
N GLU A 270 -3.67 -8.26 -19.56
CA GLU A 270 -4.03 -8.74 -20.90
C GLU A 270 -5.54 -8.96 -21.02
N HIS A 271 -6.16 -9.57 -20.02
CA HIS A 271 -7.60 -9.73 -19.98
C HIS A 271 -8.33 -8.38 -20.03
N TYR A 272 -7.90 -7.41 -19.21
CA TYR A 272 -8.46 -6.06 -19.25
C TYR A 272 -8.29 -5.40 -20.62
N ASN A 273 -7.11 -5.50 -21.21
CA ASN A 273 -6.86 -4.93 -22.54
C ASN A 273 -7.79 -5.53 -23.61
N THR A 274 -8.07 -6.83 -23.51
CA THR A 274 -8.91 -7.55 -24.45
C THR A 274 -10.40 -7.30 -24.23
N TYR A 275 -10.87 -7.41 -23.00
CA TYR A 275 -12.30 -7.43 -22.67
C TYR A 275 -12.81 -6.16 -21.98
N ARG A 276 -11.93 -5.26 -21.59
CA ARG A 276 -12.25 -4.04 -20.80
C ARG A 276 -12.95 -4.33 -19.46
N ASP A 277 -12.73 -5.52 -18.92
CA ASP A 277 -13.24 -5.93 -17.62
C ASP A 277 -12.20 -5.64 -16.53
N SER A 278 -12.48 -4.65 -15.66
CA SER A 278 -11.60 -4.22 -14.56
C SER A 278 -11.77 -5.05 -13.27
N ALA A 279 -12.83 -5.84 -13.16
CA ALA A 279 -13.11 -6.60 -11.95
C ALA A 279 -11.99 -7.59 -11.55
N PRO A 280 -11.33 -8.32 -12.48
CA PRO A 280 -10.22 -9.19 -12.13
C PRO A 280 -9.01 -8.46 -11.53
N LEU A 281 -8.74 -7.22 -11.97
CA LEU A 281 -7.66 -6.39 -11.43
C LEU A 281 -8.01 -5.85 -10.05
N SER A 282 -9.26 -5.41 -9.85
CA SER A 282 -9.77 -5.00 -8.56
C SER A 282 -9.63 -6.11 -7.52
N ARG A 283 -10.15 -7.30 -7.83
CA ARG A 283 -10.04 -8.48 -6.95
C ARG A 283 -8.59 -8.89 -6.68
N PHE A 284 -7.71 -8.78 -7.68
CA PHE A 284 -6.29 -9.03 -7.50
C PHE A 284 -5.64 -8.01 -6.56
N SER A 285 -5.95 -6.72 -6.71
CA SER A 285 -5.45 -5.66 -5.85
C SER A 285 -5.83 -5.86 -4.38
N ARG A 286 -6.99 -6.48 -4.14
CA ARG A 286 -7.46 -6.83 -2.79
C ARG A 286 -6.52 -7.76 -2.02
N LEU A 287 -5.75 -8.61 -2.70
CA LEU A 287 -4.72 -9.44 -2.06
C LEU A 287 -3.62 -8.61 -1.37
N PHE A 288 -3.41 -7.39 -1.83
CA PHE A 288 -2.31 -6.52 -1.38
C PHE A 288 -2.77 -5.42 -0.42
N GLN A 289 -3.99 -5.51 0.11
CA GLN A 289 -4.46 -4.61 1.16
C GLN A 289 -3.63 -4.81 2.43
N ALA A 290 -3.19 -3.70 3.01
CA ALA A 290 -2.39 -3.70 4.23
C ALA A 290 -3.30 -3.64 5.48
N ARG A 291 -4.21 -4.60 5.64
CA ARG A 291 -5.15 -4.69 6.78
C ARG A 291 -4.42 -4.82 8.12
N GLU A 292 -3.19 -5.29 8.10
CA GLU A 292 -2.31 -5.35 9.26
C GLU A 292 -2.07 -3.97 9.88
N ILE A 293 -2.12 -2.91 9.08
CA ILE A 293 -2.04 -1.52 9.57
C ILE A 293 -3.20 -1.20 10.51
N GLU A 294 -4.42 -1.61 10.14
CA GLU A 294 -5.61 -1.42 10.97
C GLU A 294 -5.55 -2.26 12.24
N GLN A 295 -5.10 -3.52 12.14
CA GLN A 295 -4.94 -4.39 13.30
C GLN A 295 -3.87 -3.84 14.26
N VAL A 296 -2.73 -3.37 13.75
CA VAL A 296 -1.68 -2.73 14.55
C VAL A 296 -2.22 -1.49 15.25
N ALA A 297 -2.85 -0.56 14.50
CA ALA A 297 -3.41 0.67 15.06
C ALA A 297 -4.51 0.38 16.07
N GLY A 298 -5.45 -0.49 15.74
CA GLY A 298 -6.53 -0.90 16.63
C GLY A 298 -6.02 -1.53 17.93
N SER A 299 -4.95 -2.31 17.88
CA SER A 299 -4.34 -2.90 19.08
C SER A 299 -3.67 -1.86 19.98
N VAL A 300 -3.11 -0.78 19.42
CA VAL A 300 -2.55 0.34 20.19
C VAL A 300 -3.66 1.12 20.87
N ILE A 301 -4.68 1.54 20.12
CA ILE A 301 -5.84 2.27 20.64
C ILE A 301 -6.56 1.47 21.72
N LEU A 302 -6.83 0.18 21.45
CA LEU A 302 -7.43 -0.71 22.42
C LEU A 302 -6.62 -0.81 23.72
N ASN A 303 -5.28 -0.83 23.60
CA ASN A 303 -4.43 -0.86 24.78
C ASN A 303 -4.52 0.42 25.60
N GLU A 304 -4.64 1.59 24.97
CA GLU A 304 -4.86 2.87 25.65
C GLU A 304 -6.15 2.82 26.48
N HIS A 305 -7.26 2.42 25.87
CA HIS A 305 -8.56 2.33 26.53
C HIS A 305 -8.62 1.28 27.65
N THR A 306 -8.12 0.07 27.41
CA THR A 306 -8.21 -1.02 28.37
C THR A 306 -7.26 -0.86 29.55
N SER A 307 -6.06 -0.39 29.30
CA SER A 307 -5.06 -0.20 30.37
C SER A 307 -5.43 0.92 31.31
N ALA A 308 -6.02 1.99 30.78
CA ALA A 308 -6.56 3.06 31.60
C ALA A 308 -7.70 2.57 32.48
N ARG A 309 -8.55 1.66 31.98
CA ARG A 309 -9.64 1.07 32.76
C ARG A 309 -9.19 0.28 33.95
N SER A 310 -8.18 -0.58 33.83
CA SER A 310 -7.61 -1.29 34.99
C SER A 310 -7.16 -0.31 36.06
N PHE A 311 -6.58 0.80 35.64
CA PHE A 311 -6.16 1.83 36.56
C PHE A 311 -7.33 2.60 37.20
N GLU A 312 -8.38 2.95 36.44
CA GLU A 312 -9.61 3.58 36.96
C GLU A 312 -10.26 2.69 38.04
N ASP A 313 -10.36 1.38 37.79
CA ASP A 313 -10.88 0.42 38.75
C ASP A 313 -10.07 0.41 40.04
N HIS A 314 -8.74 0.43 39.94
CA HIS A 314 -7.87 0.54 41.10
C HIS A 314 -8.11 1.85 41.88
N MET A 315 -8.26 2.99 41.19
CA MET A 315 -8.56 4.27 41.83
C MET A 315 -9.94 4.28 42.50
N LEU A 316 -10.93 3.65 41.85
CA LEU A 316 -12.27 3.47 42.43
C LEU A 316 -12.20 2.63 43.71
N ASP A 317 -11.43 1.55 43.69
CA ASP A 317 -11.21 0.72 44.87
C ASP A 317 -10.55 1.49 46.00
N GLU A 318 -9.52 2.27 45.73
CA GLU A 318 -8.89 3.11 46.70
C GLU A 318 -9.85 4.19 47.25
N PHE A 319 -10.71 4.75 46.40
CA PHE A 319 -11.77 5.66 46.81
C PHE A 319 -12.76 5.02 47.78
N ILE A 320 -13.17 3.79 47.52
CA ILE A 320 -14.21 3.10 48.26
C ILE A 320 -13.69 2.50 49.58
N TRP A 321 -12.55 1.81 49.50
CA TRP A 321 -12.04 1.02 50.62
C TRP A 321 -11.06 1.77 51.54
N ASN A 322 -10.40 2.82 51.07
CA ASN A 322 -9.33 3.48 51.82
C ASN A 322 -9.89 4.52 52.79
N ARG A 323 -10.48 4.06 53.90
CA ARG A 323 -10.91 4.93 55.01
C ARG A 323 -9.94 4.97 56.19
N ASN A 324 -8.95 4.08 56.27
CA ASN A 324 -8.03 3.95 57.39
C ASN A 324 -6.57 4.26 56.99
N ARG A 325 -5.88 4.91 57.88
CA ARG A 325 -4.63 5.63 57.71
C ARG A 325 -3.40 4.73 57.67
N ASN A 326 -2.37 5.17 56.94
CA ASN A 326 -0.97 4.68 56.92
C ASN A 326 -0.75 3.26 56.38
N LEU A 327 -1.57 2.78 55.47
CA LEU A 327 -1.38 1.48 54.87
C LEU A 327 -0.66 1.58 53.52
N LYS A 328 0.28 0.70 53.31
CA LYS A 328 0.84 0.37 52.02
C LYS A 328 -0.01 -0.71 51.38
N LYS A 329 -0.13 -0.70 50.08
CA LYS A 329 -0.91 -1.70 49.31
C LYS A 329 -0.09 -2.19 48.15
N ALA A 330 -0.04 -3.51 47.99
CA ALA A 330 0.36 -4.14 46.75
C ALA A 330 -0.88 -4.69 46.07
N TRP A 331 -0.98 -4.56 44.75
CA TRP A 331 -2.14 -5.01 43.99
C TRP A 331 -1.74 -5.58 42.63
N VAL A 332 -2.59 -6.45 42.10
CA VAL A 332 -2.46 -7.06 40.77
C VAL A 332 -3.83 -7.35 40.19
N ASP A 333 -3.99 -7.05 38.90
CA ASP A 333 -5.13 -7.38 38.07
C ASP A 333 -4.67 -8.24 36.91
N ALA A 334 -5.39 -9.32 36.62
CA ALA A 334 -5.20 -10.18 35.45
C ALA A 334 -6.48 -10.20 34.65
N GLU A 335 -6.39 -9.92 33.36
CA GLU A 335 -7.54 -9.83 32.46
C GLU A 335 -7.35 -10.78 31.27
N TYR A 336 -8.45 -11.39 30.85
CA TYR A 336 -8.54 -12.10 29.58
C TYR A 336 -9.78 -11.64 28.82
N GLY A 337 -9.61 -11.35 27.54
CA GLY A 337 -10.70 -10.85 26.69
C GLY A 337 -10.73 -11.47 25.31
N MET A 338 -11.94 -11.58 24.76
CA MET A 338 -12.20 -11.88 23.36
C MET A 338 -12.41 -10.58 22.61
N LEU A 339 -11.70 -10.41 21.53
CA LEU A 339 -11.63 -9.19 20.70
C LEU A 339 -12.22 -9.46 19.33
N PHE A 340 -13.04 -8.52 18.86
CA PHE A 340 -13.57 -8.47 17.50
C PHE A 340 -13.30 -7.08 16.97
N GLN A 341 -12.48 -6.97 15.93
CA GLN A 341 -12.14 -5.71 15.28
C GLN A 341 -12.60 -5.74 13.83
N LYS A 342 -13.39 -4.74 13.42
CA LYS A 342 -13.71 -4.53 12.02
C LYS A 342 -12.48 -3.98 11.31
N VAL A 343 -12.19 -4.52 10.16
CA VAL A 343 -11.13 -4.06 9.26
C VAL A 343 -11.76 -3.71 7.90
N SER A 344 -10.96 -3.15 7.00
CA SER A 344 -11.43 -2.73 5.68
C SER A 344 -12.31 -3.77 5.00
N ASP A 345 -13.23 -3.30 4.18
CA ASP A 345 -14.17 -4.10 3.38
C ASP A 345 -15.17 -4.92 4.19
N GLY A 346 -15.48 -4.48 5.43
CA GLY A 346 -16.45 -5.15 6.30
C GLY A 346 -16.03 -6.51 6.82
N LYS A 347 -14.73 -6.82 6.74
CA LYS A 347 -14.15 -8.00 7.38
C LYS A 347 -13.95 -7.77 8.87
N HIS A 348 -13.82 -8.86 9.61
CA HIS A 348 -13.52 -8.82 11.01
C HIS A 348 -12.22 -9.56 11.28
N ALA A 349 -11.37 -8.96 12.11
CA ALA A 349 -10.26 -9.62 12.75
C ALA A 349 -10.70 -10.08 14.13
N ASP A 350 -10.72 -11.38 14.31
CA ASP A 350 -11.07 -12.01 15.58
C ASP A 350 -9.81 -12.25 16.40
N GLY A 351 -9.92 -12.12 17.70
CA GLY A 351 -8.73 -12.30 18.51
C GLY A 351 -8.96 -12.40 20.00
N ASN A 352 -7.87 -12.36 20.71
CA ASN A 352 -7.87 -12.37 22.15
C ASN A 352 -6.86 -11.38 22.72
N ARG A 353 -7.09 -11.02 23.98
CA ARG A 353 -6.21 -10.15 24.74
C ARG A 353 -5.99 -10.72 26.12
N PHE A 354 -4.75 -10.69 26.56
CA PHE A 354 -4.36 -10.96 27.92
C PHE A 354 -3.65 -9.75 28.49
N ASN A 355 -3.95 -9.36 29.74
CA ASN A 355 -3.32 -8.25 30.40
C ASN A 355 -3.04 -8.55 31.85
N ILE A 356 -1.87 -8.17 32.34
CA ILE A 356 -1.53 -8.13 33.76
C ILE A 356 -1.08 -6.71 34.08
N THR A 357 -1.71 -6.10 35.06
CA THR A 357 -1.32 -4.81 35.62
C THR A 357 -1.13 -4.97 37.12
N GLY A 358 -0.08 -4.41 37.67
CA GLY A 358 0.13 -4.49 39.10
C GLY A 358 0.97 -3.31 39.61
N GLY A 359 0.83 -3.04 40.89
CA GLY A 359 1.48 -1.88 41.44
C GLY A 359 1.62 -1.93 42.96
N PHE A 360 2.23 -0.89 43.40
CA PHE A 360 2.46 -0.62 44.82
C PHE A 360 2.15 0.83 45.12
N ASP A 361 1.31 1.08 46.11
CA ASP A 361 1.00 2.42 46.57
C ASP A 361 1.25 2.60 48.06
N TRP A 362 1.41 3.84 48.42
CA TRP A 362 1.61 4.26 49.82
C TRP A 362 0.96 5.60 50.10
N GLN A 363 0.43 5.75 51.26
CA GLN A 363 -0.09 7.02 51.73
C GLN A 363 1.06 7.94 52.09
N HIS A 364 1.26 9.00 51.32
CA HIS A 364 2.31 10.00 51.56
C HIS A 364 1.90 11.01 52.64
N THR A 365 0.64 11.47 52.56
CA THR A 365 0.02 12.34 53.59
C THR A 365 -1.38 11.81 53.90
N ASN A 366 -2.07 12.44 54.87
CA ASN A 366 -3.46 12.05 55.17
C ASN A 366 -4.43 12.20 54.00
N THR A 367 -4.04 12.94 52.97
CA THR A 367 -4.88 13.26 51.80
C THR A 367 -4.28 12.83 50.48
N LEU A 368 -3.00 12.38 50.46
CA LEU A 368 -2.28 12.06 49.22
C LEU A 368 -1.77 10.61 49.25
N ILE A 369 -2.18 9.84 48.27
CA ILE A 369 -1.63 8.53 47.94
C ILE A 369 -0.74 8.68 46.72
N LEU A 370 0.42 8.06 46.74
CA LEU A 370 1.33 7.91 45.59
C LEU A 370 1.52 6.44 45.28
N GLY A 371 1.75 6.12 44.03
CA GLY A 371 1.99 4.74 43.62
C GLY A 371 2.83 4.62 42.36
N LEU A 372 3.37 3.42 42.19
CA LEU A 372 4.05 2.97 40.97
C LEU A 372 3.33 1.73 40.45
N ALA A 373 3.22 1.62 39.13
CA ALA A 373 2.61 0.46 38.49
C ALA A 373 3.36 0.04 37.24
N GLY A 374 3.26 -1.25 36.93
CA GLY A 374 3.71 -1.83 35.69
C GLY A 374 2.60 -2.64 35.04
N ARG A 375 2.65 -2.75 33.72
CA ARG A 375 1.70 -3.55 32.95
C ARG A 375 2.36 -4.33 31.84
N VAL A 376 1.83 -5.49 31.54
CA VAL A 376 2.16 -6.29 30.37
C VAL A 376 0.86 -6.76 29.75
N SER A 377 0.66 -6.47 28.48
CA SER A 377 -0.48 -6.99 27.73
C SER A 377 -0.03 -7.64 26.43
N HIS A 378 -0.79 -8.61 25.99
CA HIS A 378 -0.62 -9.28 24.71
C HIS A 378 -1.97 -9.37 24.02
N THR A 379 -2.06 -8.79 22.82
CA THR A 379 -3.25 -8.82 21.97
C THR A 379 -2.87 -9.56 20.70
N SER A 380 -3.68 -10.51 20.28
CA SER A 380 -3.51 -11.24 19.02
C SER A 380 -4.81 -11.22 18.26
N THR A 381 -4.76 -10.83 16.99
CA THR A 381 -5.89 -10.78 16.06
C THR A 381 -5.55 -11.53 14.79
N ASP A 382 -6.53 -12.25 14.25
CA ASP A 382 -6.43 -13.00 13.01
C ASP A 382 -7.51 -12.51 12.04
N VAL A 383 -7.15 -12.24 10.80
CA VAL A 383 -8.08 -11.97 9.70
C VAL A 383 -7.83 -12.96 8.56
N SER A 384 -8.92 -13.50 8.03
CA SER A 384 -8.87 -14.40 6.87
C SER A 384 -9.81 -13.90 5.79
N ASP A 385 -9.34 -13.84 4.56
CA ASP A 385 -10.13 -13.40 3.42
C ASP A 385 -9.95 -14.34 2.23
N ALA A 386 -11.06 -14.96 1.82
CA ALA A 386 -11.14 -15.74 0.58
C ALA A 386 -11.67 -14.84 -0.54
N ILE A 387 -10.88 -14.70 -1.61
CA ILE A 387 -11.16 -13.80 -2.73
C ILE A 387 -11.35 -14.63 -4.00
N ASN A 388 -12.46 -14.41 -4.71
CA ASN A 388 -12.63 -14.99 -6.05
C ASN A 388 -11.80 -14.19 -7.05
N LEU A 389 -10.70 -14.76 -7.53
CA LEU A 389 -9.76 -14.15 -8.46
C LEU A 389 -10.04 -14.50 -9.93
N GLY A 390 -11.13 -15.18 -10.23
CA GLY A 390 -11.47 -15.61 -11.60
C GLY A 390 -11.42 -14.44 -12.60
N TYR A 391 -10.80 -14.66 -13.77
CA TYR A 391 -10.67 -13.66 -14.82
C TYR A 391 -10.83 -14.24 -16.24
N THR A 392 -11.07 -15.52 -16.38
CA THR A 392 -11.31 -16.14 -17.68
C THR A 392 -12.64 -16.89 -17.69
N THR A 393 -13.24 -17.03 -18.88
CA THR A 393 -14.44 -17.85 -19.05
C THR A 393 -14.19 -19.34 -18.81
N GLU A 394 -12.94 -19.78 -18.97
CA GLU A 394 -12.53 -21.17 -18.78
C GLU A 394 -12.28 -21.50 -17.30
N ASN A 395 -11.85 -20.52 -16.53
CA ASN A 395 -11.57 -20.69 -15.09
C ASN A 395 -12.09 -19.48 -14.27
N PRO A 396 -13.42 -19.37 -14.08
CA PRO A 396 -14.03 -18.23 -13.38
C PRO A 396 -13.82 -18.26 -11.86
N PHE A 397 -13.27 -19.34 -11.28
CA PHE A 397 -13.15 -19.56 -9.84
C PHE A 397 -11.72 -19.82 -9.39
N ILE A 398 -10.79 -18.95 -9.76
CA ILE A 398 -9.47 -18.99 -9.13
C ILE A 398 -9.61 -18.42 -7.72
N ALA A 399 -9.42 -19.26 -6.70
CA ALA A 399 -9.47 -18.84 -5.32
C ALA A 399 -8.15 -18.16 -4.92
N GLY A 400 -8.25 -16.93 -4.47
CA GLY A 400 -7.19 -16.26 -3.73
C GLY A 400 -7.45 -16.32 -2.23
N HIS A 401 -6.40 -16.26 -1.44
CA HIS A 401 -6.47 -16.32 0.01
C HIS A 401 -5.45 -15.39 0.64
N VAL A 402 -5.87 -14.66 1.67
CA VAL A 402 -5.00 -13.86 2.53
C VAL A 402 -5.38 -14.13 3.98
N ASP A 403 -4.43 -14.64 4.74
CA ASP A 403 -4.53 -14.76 6.19
C ASP A 403 -3.49 -13.86 6.81
N ALA A 404 -3.88 -13.05 7.77
CA ALA A 404 -2.96 -12.20 8.50
C ALA A 404 -3.23 -12.28 10.00
N LYS A 405 -2.18 -12.60 10.73
CA LYS A 405 -2.16 -12.58 12.19
C LYS A 405 -1.26 -11.47 12.67
N VAL A 406 -1.80 -10.60 13.53
CA VAL A 406 -1.05 -9.53 14.19
C VAL A 406 -1.05 -9.77 15.69
N ALA A 407 0.12 -9.84 16.27
CA ALA A 407 0.32 -9.86 17.72
C ALA A 407 0.98 -8.56 18.18
N ASN A 408 0.47 -7.98 19.26
CA ASN A 408 1.02 -6.79 19.91
C ASN A 408 1.29 -7.11 21.38
N THR A 409 2.55 -7.09 21.78
CA THR A 409 2.95 -7.16 23.18
C THR A 409 3.28 -5.76 23.67
N ASN A 410 2.54 -5.28 24.67
CA ASN A 410 2.80 -3.99 25.31
C ASN A 410 3.42 -4.18 26.69
N ILE A 411 4.41 -3.37 26.99
CA ILE A 411 5.05 -3.27 28.32
C ILE A 411 4.98 -1.81 28.73
N GLY A 412 4.33 -1.53 29.87
CA GLY A 412 4.15 -0.19 30.39
C GLY A 412 4.67 -0.04 31.81
N LEU A 413 5.25 1.10 32.10
CA LEU A 413 5.68 1.51 33.44
C LEU A 413 5.18 2.93 33.72
N GLY A 414 4.72 3.17 34.94
CA GLY A 414 4.17 4.46 35.28
C GLY A 414 4.07 4.75 36.77
N GLY A 415 3.67 5.96 37.03
CA GLY A 415 3.37 6.44 38.38
C GLY A 415 1.97 7.05 38.45
N TYR A 416 1.42 7.08 39.62
CA TYR A 416 0.09 7.63 39.86
C TYR A 416 -0.02 8.32 41.23
N LEU A 417 -1.06 9.13 41.32
CA LEU A 417 -1.43 9.80 42.57
C LEU A 417 -2.94 9.87 42.75
N MET A 418 -3.39 9.94 44.02
CA MET A 418 -4.76 10.27 44.36
C MET A 418 -4.77 11.28 45.51
N GLN A 419 -5.46 12.38 45.32
CA GLN A 419 -5.59 13.47 46.27
C GLN A 419 -7.03 13.60 46.76
N THR A 420 -7.25 13.55 48.06
CA THR A 420 -8.55 13.84 48.68
C THR A 420 -8.80 15.34 48.64
N LEU A 421 -9.87 15.79 48.00
CA LEU A 421 -10.30 17.18 47.89
C LEU A 421 -11.39 17.54 48.93
N GLY A 422 -12.09 16.55 49.45
CA GLY A 422 -13.15 16.70 50.42
C GLY A 422 -13.71 15.34 50.85
N GLU A 423 -14.77 15.35 51.68
CA GLU A 423 -15.36 14.11 52.20
C GLU A 423 -15.90 13.16 51.10
N LYS A 424 -16.39 13.73 49.99
CA LYS A 424 -17.06 13.01 48.90
C LYS A 424 -16.30 13.03 47.59
N THR A 425 -15.15 13.72 47.48
CA THR A 425 -14.46 13.93 46.22
C THR A 425 -12.96 13.66 46.34
N ARG A 426 -12.43 12.92 45.38
CA ARG A 426 -10.99 12.74 45.19
C ARG A 426 -10.60 13.00 43.73
N ALA A 427 -9.47 13.65 43.55
CA ALA A 427 -8.82 13.74 42.27
C ALA A 427 -7.75 12.64 42.15
N TYR A 428 -7.54 12.15 40.97
CA TYR A 428 -6.43 11.25 40.68
C TYR A 428 -5.76 11.59 39.34
N GLY A 429 -4.54 11.09 39.19
CA GLY A 429 -3.82 11.20 37.91
C GLY A 429 -2.76 10.13 37.79
N ASN A 430 -2.45 9.78 36.55
CA ASN A 430 -1.38 8.84 36.22
C ASN A 430 -0.58 9.30 35.00
N VAL A 431 0.63 8.76 34.89
CA VAL A 431 1.48 8.86 33.69
C VAL A 431 2.13 7.51 33.45
N PHE A 432 2.01 6.98 32.22
CA PHE A 432 2.60 5.72 31.79
C PHE A 432 3.41 5.92 30.52
N LEU A 433 4.57 5.26 30.47
CA LEU A 433 5.36 5.06 29.26
C LEU A 433 5.17 3.61 28.79
N ASP A 434 4.76 3.45 27.56
CA ASP A 434 4.44 2.17 26.93
C ASP A 434 5.36 1.86 25.76
N LEU A 435 5.79 0.61 25.69
CA LEU A 435 6.49 0.02 24.56
C LEU A 435 5.61 -1.07 23.95
N HIS A 436 5.25 -0.91 22.70
CA HIS A 436 4.58 -1.91 21.88
C HIS A 436 5.59 -2.66 21.01
N VAL A 437 5.51 -3.96 20.99
CA VAL A 437 6.28 -4.86 20.11
C VAL A 437 5.29 -5.64 19.27
N PHE A 438 5.41 -5.49 17.94
CA PHE A 438 4.52 -6.13 16.97
C PHE A 438 5.20 -7.31 16.31
N ASP A 439 4.46 -8.41 16.20
CA ASP A 439 4.77 -9.56 15.36
C ASP A 439 3.61 -9.79 14.38
N ILE A 440 3.93 -9.91 13.10
CA ILE A 440 2.97 -10.12 12.03
C ILE A 440 3.35 -11.40 11.30
N THR A 441 2.36 -12.23 11.03
CA THR A 441 2.51 -13.41 10.18
C THR A 441 1.40 -13.37 9.14
N ARG A 442 1.74 -13.41 7.86
CA ARG A 442 0.77 -13.38 6.77
C ARG A 442 1.05 -14.48 5.76
N HIS A 443 -0.02 -15.10 5.26
CA HIS A 443 -0.01 -15.98 4.10
C HIS A 443 -0.84 -15.34 3.00
N GLN A 444 -0.31 -15.34 1.79
CA GLN A 444 -0.95 -14.70 0.64
C GLN A 444 -0.76 -15.53 -0.61
N THR A 445 -1.82 -15.72 -1.37
CA THR A 445 -1.75 -16.36 -2.69
C THR A 445 -0.77 -15.58 -3.58
N PHE A 446 -0.02 -16.30 -4.41
CA PHE A 446 1.07 -15.82 -5.29
C PHE A 446 2.34 -15.32 -4.58
N VAL A 447 2.42 -15.39 -3.28
CA VAL A 447 3.66 -15.17 -2.53
C VAL A 447 4.12 -16.50 -1.95
N ASN A 448 5.29 -16.95 -2.37
CA ASN A 448 5.85 -18.22 -1.88
C ASN A 448 6.41 -18.04 -0.47
N GLY A 449 5.86 -18.80 0.49
CA GLY A 449 6.29 -18.80 1.87
C GLY A 449 5.48 -17.88 2.78
N THR A 450 5.90 -17.82 4.03
CA THR A 450 5.33 -16.96 5.05
C THR A 450 5.93 -15.56 4.97
N ILE A 451 5.07 -14.56 5.11
CA ILE A 451 5.46 -13.17 5.25
C ILE A 451 5.50 -12.87 6.74
N ASP A 452 6.70 -12.65 7.28
CA ASP A 452 6.91 -12.37 8.70
C ASP A 452 7.26 -10.90 8.89
N GLY A 453 6.57 -10.22 9.80
CA GLY A 453 6.76 -8.80 10.09
C GLY A 453 7.08 -8.55 11.55
N SER A 454 7.88 -7.55 11.83
CA SER A 454 8.13 -7.08 13.19
C SER A 454 8.28 -5.57 13.24
N GLY A 455 7.95 -5.01 14.39
CA GLY A 455 8.06 -3.57 14.59
C GLY A 455 7.83 -3.15 16.04
N THR A 456 7.96 -1.85 16.27
CA THR A 456 7.78 -1.27 17.60
C THR A 456 7.07 0.07 17.53
N ALA A 457 6.41 0.46 18.63
CA ALA A 457 5.91 1.80 18.88
C ALA A 457 6.13 2.18 20.33
N PHE A 458 6.22 3.48 20.61
CA PHE A 458 6.23 4.03 21.94
C PHE A 458 5.03 4.95 22.15
N ALA A 459 4.49 4.97 23.35
CA ALA A 459 3.43 5.90 23.73
C ALA A 459 3.68 6.46 25.13
N LEU A 460 3.32 7.73 25.32
CA LEU A 460 3.26 8.37 26.64
C LEU A 460 1.79 8.69 26.91
N ASN A 461 1.22 8.08 27.93
CA ASN A 461 -0.17 8.20 28.29
C ASN A 461 -0.33 8.82 29.66
N THR A 462 -1.33 9.68 29.82
CA THR A 462 -1.72 10.27 31.10
C THR A 462 -3.24 10.31 31.22
N GLU A 463 -3.74 10.11 32.41
CA GLU A 463 -5.15 10.27 32.73
C GLU A 463 -5.32 11.07 34.01
N TRP A 464 -6.30 11.95 34.03
CA TRP A 464 -6.71 12.74 35.15
C TRP A 464 -8.20 12.61 35.37
N GLY A 465 -8.63 12.35 36.61
CA GLY A 465 -10.04 12.16 36.91
C GLY A 465 -10.46 12.67 38.28
N LEU A 466 -11.78 12.76 38.41
CA LEU A 466 -12.47 13.12 39.66
C LEU A 466 -13.49 12.03 40.01
N LEU A 467 -13.30 11.39 41.14
CA LEU A 467 -14.25 10.47 41.74
C LEU A 467 -15.13 11.23 42.70
N HIS A 468 -16.46 11.11 42.54
CA HIS A 468 -17.42 11.75 43.40
C HIS A 468 -18.50 10.78 43.92
N ASP A 469 -18.73 10.80 45.22
CA ASP A 469 -19.76 9.99 45.89
C ASP A 469 -21.11 10.76 45.88
N TRP A 470 -21.99 10.36 44.94
CA TRP A 470 -23.30 10.99 44.81
C TRP A 470 -24.31 10.54 45.87
N LEU A 471 -24.24 9.27 46.30
CA LEU A 471 -25.26 8.69 47.18
C LEU A 471 -24.64 7.78 48.26
N ASN A 472 -23.88 8.40 49.17
CA ASN A 472 -23.29 7.72 50.32
C ASN A 472 -22.63 6.38 49.97
N GLN A 473 -21.83 6.38 48.88
CA GLN A 473 -21.12 5.22 48.32
C GLN A 473 -21.98 4.15 47.59
N TYR A 474 -23.28 4.38 47.45
CA TYR A 474 -24.09 3.51 46.60
C TYR A 474 -23.91 3.85 45.12
N ILE A 475 -23.70 5.12 44.80
CA ILE A 475 -23.42 5.57 43.44
C ILE A 475 -22.18 6.46 43.46
N VAL A 476 -21.17 6.04 42.73
CA VAL A 476 -19.93 6.79 42.51
C VAL A 476 -19.84 7.17 41.05
N GLY A 477 -19.64 8.46 40.78
CA GLY A 477 -19.32 8.97 39.43
C GLY A 477 -17.82 9.15 39.28
N ASN A 478 -17.31 8.86 38.11
CA ASN A 478 -15.96 9.17 37.69
C ASN A 478 -16.00 10.01 36.42
N MET A 479 -15.50 11.22 36.47
CA MET A 479 -15.29 12.08 35.32
C MET A 479 -13.79 12.16 35.06
N TYR A 480 -13.35 11.88 33.88
CA TYR A 480 -11.93 11.80 33.54
C TYR A 480 -11.62 12.32 32.14
N ALA A 481 -10.36 12.61 31.91
CA ALA A 481 -9.80 12.88 30.58
C ALA A 481 -8.45 12.17 30.46
N ARG A 482 -8.28 11.50 29.37
CA ARG A 482 -7.01 10.92 28.94
C ARG A 482 -6.37 11.79 27.90
N ALA A 483 -5.06 11.90 27.95
CA ALA A 483 -4.27 12.48 26.88
C ALA A 483 -3.04 11.60 26.68
N GLY A 484 -2.66 11.41 25.44
CA GLY A 484 -1.51 10.61 25.07
C GLY A 484 -0.77 11.18 23.88
N TYR A 485 0.50 10.83 23.77
CA TYR A 485 1.27 11.01 22.57
C TYR A 485 1.84 9.68 22.15
N ASN A 486 1.35 9.19 21.02
CA ASN A 486 1.87 8.01 20.36
C ASN A 486 2.95 8.45 19.37
N PHE A 487 4.16 7.90 19.48
CA PHE A 487 5.29 8.27 18.61
C PHE A 487 5.18 7.64 17.21
N GLY A 488 4.07 6.97 16.92
CA GLY A 488 3.86 6.22 15.69
C GLY A 488 4.51 4.85 15.73
N PHE A 489 4.12 4.00 14.79
CA PHE A 489 4.69 2.66 14.65
C PHE A 489 5.48 2.53 13.36
N SER A 490 6.42 1.58 13.35
CA SER A 490 7.12 1.14 12.14
C SER A 490 7.25 -0.37 12.17
N VAL A 491 6.68 -1.03 11.16
CA VAL A 491 6.71 -2.47 10.98
C VAL A 491 7.31 -2.78 9.61
N THR A 492 8.18 -3.79 9.54
CA THR A 492 8.75 -4.27 8.28
C THR A 492 8.43 -5.75 8.14
N GLU A 493 7.75 -6.10 7.06
CA GLU A 493 7.48 -7.47 6.66
C GLU A 493 8.57 -8.00 5.73
N LYS A 494 8.86 -9.29 5.84
CA LYS A 494 9.89 -9.99 5.06
C LYS A 494 9.38 -11.32 4.53
N VAL A 495 9.89 -11.70 3.37
CA VAL A 495 9.70 -13.02 2.76
C VAL A 495 11.07 -13.61 2.46
N GLY A 496 11.37 -14.79 3.01
CA GLY A 496 12.67 -15.42 2.82
C GLY A 496 13.87 -14.57 3.25
N GLY A 497 13.67 -13.69 4.26
CA GLY A 497 14.71 -12.77 4.76
C GLY A 497 14.84 -11.45 3.98
N HIS A 498 14.11 -11.27 2.89
CA HIS A 498 14.08 -10.04 2.09
C HIS A 498 12.89 -9.17 2.49
N ASP A 499 13.07 -7.85 2.55
CA ASP A 499 11.99 -6.91 2.83
C ASP A 499 10.88 -7.08 1.79
N TYR A 500 9.64 -7.22 2.25
CA TYR A 500 8.44 -7.34 1.42
C TYR A 500 7.62 -6.07 1.45
N MET A 501 7.18 -5.65 2.65
CA MET A 501 6.40 -4.43 2.84
C MET A 501 6.88 -3.70 4.10
N LYS A 502 6.82 -2.38 4.06
CA LYS A 502 7.08 -1.53 5.22
C LYS A 502 5.84 -0.68 5.50
N MET A 503 5.33 -0.80 6.71
CA MET A 503 4.21 -0.04 7.24
C MET A 503 4.71 0.93 8.31
N LYS A 504 4.13 2.11 8.36
CA LYS A 504 4.41 3.08 9.42
C LYS A 504 3.24 4.05 9.61
N SER A 505 3.13 4.61 10.80
CA SER A 505 2.35 5.82 11.06
C SER A 505 3.25 6.94 11.54
N ASP A 506 2.83 8.17 11.34
CA ASP A 506 3.44 9.32 12.00
C ASP A 506 2.94 9.36 13.46
N GLY A 507 3.61 10.10 14.32
CA GLY A 507 3.14 10.28 15.69
C GLY A 507 1.86 11.11 15.74
N TYR A 508 0.99 10.79 16.69
CA TYR A 508 -0.28 11.47 16.88
C TYR A 508 -0.57 11.76 18.35
N LEU A 509 -1.38 12.78 18.59
CA LEU A 509 -1.88 13.13 19.92
C LEU A 509 -3.26 12.48 20.10
N SER A 510 -3.50 11.84 21.25
CA SER A 510 -4.83 11.36 21.65
C SER A 510 -5.41 12.23 22.77
N PHE A 511 -6.72 12.45 22.74
CA PHE A 511 -7.44 13.12 23.83
C PHE A 511 -8.86 12.54 23.93
N THR A 512 -9.16 11.92 25.07
CA THR A 512 -10.40 11.17 25.29
C THR A 512 -11.02 11.57 26.62
N PRO A 513 -11.99 12.50 26.65
CA PRO A 513 -12.84 12.70 27.82
C PRO A 513 -13.81 11.55 28.02
N GLY A 514 -14.12 11.24 29.26
CA GLY A 514 -15.02 10.16 29.62
C GLY A 514 -15.77 10.40 30.92
N TYR A 515 -16.86 9.65 31.06
CA TYR A 515 -17.65 9.63 32.28
C TYR A 515 -18.16 8.21 32.55
N SER A 516 -18.06 7.77 33.82
CA SER A 516 -18.62 6.50 34.23
C SER A 516 -19.39 6.61 35.53
N LEU A 517 -20.41 5.76 35.71
CA LEU A 517 -21.19 5.61 36.93
C LEU A 517 -21.09 4.17 37.43
N THR A 518 -20.75 4.02 38.69
CA THR A 518 -20.71 2.74 39.38
C THR A 518 -21.76 2.70 40.48
N ALA A 519 -22.71 1.78 40.33
CA ALA A 519 -23.67 1.42 41.37
C ALA A 519 -23.12 0.23 42.19
N GLN A 520 -23.16 0.31 43.49
CA GLN A 520 -22.58 -0.72 44.35
C GLN A 520 -23.26 -0.82 45.70
N LYS A 521 -23.07 -1.97 46.37
CA LYS A 521 -23.58 -2.17 47.69
C LYS A 521 -22.57 -2.97 48.53
N ARG A 522 -22.33 -2.53 49.77
CA ARG A 522 -21.52 -3.31 50.72
C ARG A 522 -22.45 -4.25 51.52
N ILE A 523 -22.04 -5.50 51.60
CA ILE A 523 -22.71 -6.55 52.34
C ILE A 523 -21.70 -7.12 53.32
N TYR A 524 -22.14 -7.40 54.53
CA TYR A 524 -21.30 -7.93 55.62
C TYR A 524 -21.79 -9.35 55.98
N PRO A 525 -21.43 -10.38 55.19
CA PRO A 525 -21.89 -11.76 55.49
C PRO A 525 -21.32 -12.31 56.76
N SER A 526 -20.15 -11.79 57.20
CA SER A 526 -19.55 -12.18 58.47
C SER A 526 -18.70 -11.04 59.03
N VAL A 527 -18.23 -11.19 60.28
CA VAL A 527 -17.29 -10.23 60.92
C VAL A 527 -15.89 -10.28 60.27
N TRP A 528 -15.57 -11.28 59.48
CA TRP A 528 -14.25 -11.52 58.90
C TRP A 528 -14.08 -10.95 57.52
N PHE A 529 -15.15 -10.69 56.77
CA PHE A 529 -15.08 -10.17 55.43
C PHE A 529 -16.31 -9.36 55.00
N GLN A 530 -16.11 -8.45 54.09
CA GLN A 530 -17.10 -7.64 53.39
C GLN A 530 -17.15 -8.09 51.92
N VAL A 531 -18.35 -8.03 51.34
CA VAL A 531 -18.55 -8.32 49.92
C VAL A 531 -19.17 -7.09 49.27
N ARG A 532 -18.68 -6.74 48.08
CA ARG A 532 -19.14 -5.60 47.29
C ARG A 532 -19.53 -6.04 45.87
N PRO A 533 -20.79 -6.37 45.61
CA PRO A 533 -21.30 -6.42 44.25
C PRO A 533 -21.38 -5.00 43.67
N TYR A 534 -21.06 -4.86 42.37
CA TYR A 534 -21.14 -3.58 41.68
C TYR A 534 -21.48 -3.77 40.21
N ALA A 535 -22.00 -2.69 39.57
CA ALA A 535 -22.19 -2.55 38.14
C ALA A 535 -21.75 -1.17 37.70
N THR A 536 -21.11 -1.09 36.55
CA THR A 536 -20.57 0.14 35.99
C THR A 536 -21.08 0.31 34.56
N ILE A 537 -21.45 1.55 34.22
CA ILE A 537 -21.68 1.99 32.84
C ILE A 537 -20.82 3.23 32.58
N GLY A 538 -20.35 3.38 31.36
CA GLY A 538 -19.54 4.56 30.99
C GLY A 538 -19.54 4.81 29.50
N VAL A 539 -19.16 6.04 29.17
CA VAL A 539 -19.04 6.52 27.80
C VAL A 539 -17.78 7.38 27.68
N GLU A 540 -17.12 7.27 26.54
CA GLU A 540 -15.92 8.02 26.19
C GLU A 540 -16.03 8.48 24.75
N TYR A 541 -15.34 9.56 24.44
CA TYR A 541 -15.28 10.09 23.10
C TYR A 541 -13.86 10.51 22.74
N ASP A 542 -13.30 9.91 21.71
CA ASP A 542 -11.98 10.26 21.19
C ASP A 542 -12.07 11.55 20.37
N VAL A 543 -11.78 12.68 21.00
CA VAL A 543 -11.76 14.00 20.34
C VAL A 543 -10.59 14.09 19.37
N LEU A 544 -9.47 13.48 19.75
CA LEU A 544 -8.26 13.31 18.96
C LEU A 544 -7.79 11.88 19.21
N GLY A 545 -7.45 11.10 18.21
CA GLY A 545 -7.01 9.76 18.59
C GLY A 545 -6.76 8.74 17.49
N ALA A 546 -7.00 9.07 16.23
CA ALA A 546 -6.65 8.16 15.15
C ALA A 546 -5.30 8.52 14.53
N PRO A 547 -4.49 7.55 14.10
CA PRO A 547 -3.30 7.81 13.29
C PRO A 547 -3.72 8.16 11.85
N ASP A 548 -4.07 9.43 11.62
CA ASP A 548 -4.56 9.95 10.32
C ASP A 548 -3.56 9.78 9.15
N ASN A 549 -2.32 9.36 9.45
CA ASN A 549 -1.23 9.29 8.48
C ASN A 549 -0.53 7.94 8.46
N ALA A 550 -1.30 6.86 8.54
CA ALA A 550 -0.73 5.55 8.28
C ALA A 550 -0.37 5.42 6.80
N LYS A 551 0.73 4.77 6.52
CA LYS A 551 1.23 4.61 5.15
C LYS A 551 2.06 3.35 5.03
N TYR A 552 2.00 2.74 3.86
CA TYR A 552 2.81 1.57 3.55
C TYR A 552 3.46 1.67 2.18
N LYS A 553 4.47 0.87 1.97
CA LYS A 553 5.09 0.66 0.68
C LYS A 553 5.65 -0.75 0.60
N PHE A 554 5.68 -1.30 -0.58
CA PHE A 554 6.48 -2.49 -0.83
C PHE A 554 7.97 -2.15 -0.85
N ALA A 555 8.81 -3.11 -0.51
CA ALA A 555 10.26 -2.89 -0.34
C ALA A 555 10.94 -2.28 -1.56
N THR A 556 10.48 -2.67 -2.75
CA THR A 556 11.02 -2.19 -4.02
C THR A 556 10.56 -0.79 -4.40
N ALA A 557 9.50 -0.26 -3.77
CA ALA A 557 8.96 1.05 -4.06
C ALA A 557 9.65 2.15 -3.25
N LYS A 558 9.93 3.30 -3.89
CA LYS A 558 10.46 4.49 -3.21
C LYS A 558 9.41 5.26 -2.44
N LYS A 559 8.19 5.31 -3.00
CA LYS A 559 7.08 6.10 -2.44
C LYS A 559 6.21 5.26 -1.50
N PHE A 560 5.73 5.90 -0.45
CA PHE A 560 4.68 5.36 0.41
C PHE A 560 3.31 5.70 -0.16
N THR A 561 2.38 4.79 0.00
CA THR A 561 0.95 4.99 -0.25
C THR A 561 0.28 5.29 1.07
N SER A 562 -0.53 6.34 1.14
CA SER A 562 -1.32 6.68 2.34
C SER A 562 -2.42 5.65 2.55
N TYR A 563 -2.74 5.41 3.80
CA TYR A 563 -3.78 4.51 4.25
C TYR A 563 -4.56 5.18 5.38
N ASP A 564 -5.82 5.46 5.15
CA ASP A 564 -6.67 6.07 6.15
C ASP A 564 -7.19 4.99 7.11
N ILE A 565 -7.04 5.23 8.39
CA ILE A 565 -7.56 4.37 9.46
C ILE A 565 -8.73 5.12 10.08
N ASP A 566 -9.92 4.60 9.87
CA ASP A 566 -11.15 5.14 10.45
C ASP A 566 -11.60 4.21 11.59
N ILE A 567 -11.58 4.72 12.81
CA ILE A 567 -12.08 4.03 14.00
C ILE A 567 -13.10 4.95 14.66
N ASP A 568 -14.29 4.42 14.90
CA ASP A 568 -15.37 5.18 15.55
C ASP A 568 -14.90 5.77 16.89
N PRO A 569 -15.03 7.09 17.09
CA PRO A 569 -14.53 7.75 18.27
C PRO A 569 -15.39 7.52 19.52
N LEU A 570 -16.62 7.02 19.37
CA LEU A 570 -17.54 6.84 20.49
C LEU A 570 -17.41 5.46 21.13
N TRP A 571 -16.94 5.41 22.36
CA TRP A 571 -16.84 4.19 23.14
C TRP A 571 -17.89 4.11 24.22
N ALA A 572 -18.50 2.97 24.34
CA ALA A 572 -19.37 2.61 25.44
C ALA A 572 -18.77 1.44 26.24
N ASN A 573 -18.99 1.44 27.53
CA ASN A 573 -18.61 0.31 28.37
C ASN A 573 -19.71 -0.01 29.37
N ILE A 574 -19.90 -1.31 29.63
CA ILE A 574 -20.79 -1.83 30.64
C ILE A 574 -20.09 -2.99 31.33
N GLY A 575 -20.17 -3.03 32.64
CA GLY A 575 -19.53 -4.10 33.40
C GLY A 575 -20.15 -4.31 34.76
N GLY A 576 -19.70 -5.33 35.43
CA GLY A 576 -20.07 -5.58 36.80
C GLY A 576 -19.30 -6.74 37.40
N GLY A 577 -19.23 -6.74 38.68
CA GLY A 577 -18.42 -7.73 39.41
C GLY A 577 -18.74 -7.83 40.86
N VAL A 578 -17.93 -8.63 41.53
CA VAL A 578 -18.00 -8.83 42.97
C VAL A 578 -16.59 -8.78 43.54
N GLU A 579 -16.42 -8.04 44.62
CA GLU A 579 -15.18 -8.01 45.39
C GLU A 579 -15.42 -8.46 46.83
N MET A 580 -14.41 -9.07 47.40
CA MET A 580 -14.36 -9.46 48.79
C MET A 580 -13.13 -8.88 49.47
N LEU A 581 -13.34 -8.20 50.58
CA LEU A 581 -12.30 -7.66 51.45
C LEU A 581 -12.29 -8.34 52.80
N SER A 582 -11.18 -8.92 53.15
CA SER A 582 -10.95 -9.55 54.48
C SER A 582 -10.51 -8.48 55.51
N VAL A 583 -10.80 -8.74 56.80
CA VAL A 583 -10.29 -7.93 57.92
C VAL A 583 -8.76 -7.97 58.02
N THR A 584 -8.10 -8.96 57.42
CA THR A 584 -6.63 -9.05 57.34
C THR A 584 -6.02 -8.16 56.27
N GLY A 585 -6.82 -7.38 55.52
CA GLY A 585 -6.37 -6.53 54.44
C GLY A 585 -6.22 -7.22 53.09
N PHE A 586 -6.54 -8.49 52.96
CA PHE A 586 -6.56 -9.20 51.67
C PHE A 586 -7.87 -8.94 50.94
N GLN A 587 -7.79 -8.58 49.64
CA GLN A 587 -8.91 -8.30 48.75
C GLN A 587 -8.80 -9.17 47.51
N VAL A 588 -9.90 -9.71 47.04
CA VAL A 588 -10.03 -10.39 45.74
C VAL A 588 -11.27 -9.89 45.03
N GLY A 589 -11.21 -9.84 43.71
CA GLY A 589 -12.34 -9.46 42.86
C GLY A 589 -12.45 -10.32 41.63
N LEU A 590 -13.67 -10.43 41.13
CA LEU A 590 -13.99 -10.99 39.83
C LEU A 590 -14.98 -10.07 39.16
N ASP A 591 -14.68 -9.63 37.95
CA ASP A 591 -15.60 -8.84 37.14
C ASP A 591 -15.61 -9.25 35.69
N TYR A 592 -16.68 -8.88 35.02
CA TYR A 592 -16.87 -8.97 33.59
C TYR A 592 -17.15 -7.56 33.05
N ARG A 593 -16.55 -7.24 31.87
CA ARG A 593 -16.75 -5.98 31.18
C ARG A 593 -16.88 -6.17 29.69
N TYR A 594 -17.83 -5.46 29.10
CA TYR A 594 -17.99 -5.31 27.67
C TYR A 594 -17.64 -3.88 27.29
N GLN A 595 -16.70 -3.71 26.36
CA GLN A 595 -16.32 -2.44 25.76
C GLN A 595 -16.67 -2.48 24.27
N TYR A 596 -17.20 -1.42 23.76
CA TYR A 596 -17.77 -1.36 22.42
C TYR A 596 -17.56 0.02 21.80
N ASN A 597 -17.08 0.04 20.56
CA ASN A 597 -17.37 1.05 19.55
C ASN A 597 -17.83 0.33 18.26
N GLN A 598 -18.11 1.07 17.16
CA GLN A 598 -18.62 0.42 15.94
C GLN A 598 -17.60 -0.52 15.27
N ASP A 599 -16.31 -0.33 15.53
CA ASP A 599 -15.23 -1.06 14.88
C ASP A 599 -14.53 -2.06 15.81
N ILE A 600 -14.62 -1.87 17.12
CA ILE A 600 -13.95 -2.74 18.10
C ILE A 600 -14.92 -3.16 19.21
N GLN A 601 -14.96 -4.46 19.48
CA GLN A 601 -15.72 -5.05 20.57
C GLN A 601 -14.79 -5.91 21.42
N LEU A 602 -14.85 -5.75 22.74
CA LEU A 602 -14.03 -6.50 23.66
C LEU A 602 -14.86 -7.00 24.84
N HIS A 603 -14.84 -8.31 25.04
CA HIS A 603 -15.42 -8.99 26.18
C HIS A 603 -14.31 -9.39 27.14
N ASN A 604 -14.23 -8.77 28.31
CA ASN A 604 -13.19 -9.01 29.30
C ASN A 604 -13.71 -9.68 30.56
N ILE A 605 -12.93 -10.63 31.08
CA ILE A 605 -13.06 -11.15 32.44
C ILE A 605 -11.78 -10.74 33.18
N LYS A 606 -11.93 -10.13 34.38
CA LYS A 606 -10.83 -9.69 35.22
C LYS A 606 -10.87 -10.38 36.59
N VAL A 607 -9.72 -10.81 37.05
CA VAL A 607 -9.47 -11.23 38.41
C VAL A 607 -8.52 -10.23 39.05
N SER A 608 -8.92 -9.68 40.19
CA SER A 608 -8.10 -8.72 40.94
C SER A 608 -7.68 -9.29 42.28
N GLY A 609 -6.51 -8.92 42.73
CA GLY A 609 -5.99 -9.26 44.04
C GLY A 609 -5.21 -8.13 44.68
N SER A 610 -5.39 -7.86 45.95
CA SER A 610 -4.55 -6.90 46.66
C SER A 610 -4.35 -7.26 48.11
N TYR A 611 -3.28 -6.72 48.67
CA TYR A 611 -2.94 -6.87 50.08
C TYR A 611 -2.49 -5.57 50.68
N ARG A 612 -3.07 -5.22 51.82
CA ARG A 612 -2.75 -4.00 52.59
C ARG A 612 -1.97 -4.40 53.84
N PHE A 613 -0.86 -3.71 54.10
CA PHE A 613 0.08 -3.97 55.20
C PHE A 613 0.69 -2.70 55.80
#